data_3c144cff6380d963b616d6c493ef84f8
#
_entry.id   3c144cff6380d963b616d6c493ef84f8
#
_cell.length_a   1.000
_cell.length_b   1.000
_cell.length_c   1.000
_cell.angle_alpha   90.00
_cell.angle_beta   90.00
_cell.angle_gamma   90.00
#
_symmetry.space_group_name_H-M   'P 1'
#
loop_
_entity.id
_entity.type
_entity.pdbx_description
1 polymer ?
#
loop_
_entity_poly.entity_id
_entity_poly.type
_entity_poly.pdbx_seq_one_letter_code
_entity_poly.pdbx_strand_id
1 'polypeptide(L)'
;MQTTLFPTETLEVVAPMKKRGKAIRSPLFYVGDKYKLMPQLKELFPKNINNYYDVFSGGGSASINVIADKIIMNDVDEKVVELHRFLQEQSSDIELFIENMYELIREYGLSLSELGKNSEIEELKKEF
;
A
#
# COMPACT_ATOMS: atom_id res chain seq x y z
N MET A 1 33.50 -9.16 -11.27
CA MET A 1 32.69 -9.37 -10.06
C MET A 1 31.93 -8.08 -9.82
N GLN A 2 30.67 -7.98 -10.27
CA GLN A 2 29.83 -6.81 -9.98
C GLN A 2 29.27 -6.99 -8.58
N THR A 3 29.76 -6.23 -7.65
CA THR A 3 29.18 -6.11 -6.32
C THR A 3 27.91 -5.29 -6.46
N THR A 4 26.77 -5.93 -6.49
CA THR A 4 25.46 -5.24 -6.34
C THR A 4 25.43 -4.65 -4.94
N LEU A 5 25.50 -3.32 -4.86
CA LEU A 5 25.58 -2.55 -3.62
C LEU A 5 24.27 -2.58 -2.81
N PHE A 6 23.19 -3.11 -3.39
CA PHE A 6 21.88 -3.22 -2.75
C PHE A 6 21.23 -4.54 -3.13
N PRO A 7 20.68 -5.29 -2.16
CA PRO A 7 19.78 -6.39 -2.48
C PRO A 7 18.55 -5.79 -3.16
N THR A 8 18.35 -6.13 -4.41
CA THR A 8 17.25 -5.59 -5.22
C THR A 8 16.02 -6.49 -5.09
N GLU A 9 15.26 -6.35 -4.02
CA GLU A 9 13.90 -6.80 -4.02
C GLU A 9 13.01 -5.69 -4.62
N THR A 10 12.57 -5.92 -5.85
CA THR A 10 11.76 -4.97 -6.61
C THR A 10 10.37 -5.54 -6.82
N LEU A 11 9.35 -4.79 -6.43
CA LEU A 11 7.96 -5.11 -6.70
C LEU A 11 7.48 -4.29 -7.89
N GLU A 12 7.02 -4.97 -8.95
CA GLU A 12 6.36 -4.33 -10.08
C GLU A 12 4.85 -4.35 -9.88
N VAL A 13 4.24 -3.18 -9.91
CA VAL A 13 2.79 -3.02 -9.81
C VAL A 13 2.28 -2.42 -11.11
N VAL A 14 1.41 -3.16 -11.81
CA VAL A 14 0.65 -2.60 -12.93
C VAL A 14 -0.56 -1.87 -12.33
N ALA A 15 -0.52 -0.55 -12.36
CA ALA A 15 -1.58 0.25 -11.76
C ALA A 15 -2.80 0.36 -12.69
N PRO A 16 -4.02 0.08 -12.20
CA PRO A 16 -5.22 0.47 -12.93
C PRO A 16 -5.28 2.00 -13.04
N MET A 17 -5.80 2.50 -14.16
CA MET A 17 -5.96 3.94 -14.38
C MET A 17 -6.79 4.58 -13.27
N LYS A 18 -6.14 5.33 -12.40
CA LYS A 18 -6.80 6.04 -11.29
C LYS A 18 -7.14 7.46 -11.69
N LYS A 19 -8.36 7.89 -11.40
CA LYS A 19 -8.75 9.30 -11.50
C LYS A 19 -7.95 10.12 -10.47
N ARG A 20 -7.54 11.35 -10.85
CA ARG A 20 -6.93 12.32 -9.93
C ARG A 20 -7.97 12.70 -8.87
N GLY A 21 -7.91 12.06 -7.72
CA GLY A 21 -8.78 12.29 -6.59
C GLY A 21 -7.99 12.72 -5.34
N LYS A 22 -8.67 12.72 -4.20
CA LYS A 22 -8.05 12.90 -2.89
C LYS A 22 -6.89 11.90 -2.71
N ALA A 23 -5.85 12.30 -1.99
CA ALA A 23 -4.75 11.39 -1.67
C ALA A 23 -5.24 10.20 -0.85
N ILE A 24 -4.79 9.01 -1.22
CA ILE A 24 -5.09 7.76 -0.53
C ILE A 24 -3.98 7.52 0.50
N ARG A 25 -4.36 7.15 1.71
CA ARG A 25 -3.40 6.78 2.75
C ARG A 25 -2.99 5.33 2.58
N SER A 26 -1.69 5.06 2.73
CA SER A 26 -1.21 3.68 2.76
C SER A 26 -1.79 2.94 3.96
N PRO A 27 -2.18 1.65 3.82
CA PRO A 27 -2.54 0.81 4.94
C PRO A 27 -1.34 0.50 5.84
N LEU A 28 -0.12 0.66 5.33
CA LEU A 28 1.09 0.42 6.09
C LEU A 28 1.50 1.67 6.84
N PHE A 29 1.49 1.57 8.17
CA PHE A 29 2.04 2.61 9.02
C PHE A 29 3.57 2.49 9.06
N TYR A 30 4.26 3.36 8.33
CA TYR A 30 5.71 3.36 8.22
C TYR A 30 6.31 4.72 8.59
N VAL A 31 7.46 4.69 9.28
CA VAL A 31 8.15 5.92 9.70
C VAL A 31 8.59 6.72 8.46
N GLY A 32 8.30 8.00 8.46
CA GLY A 32 8.62 8.87 7.31
C GLY A 32 7.59 8.83 6.18
N ASP A 33 6.38 8.35 6.46
CA ASP A 33 5.27 8.37 5.51
C ASP A 33 5.07 9.74 4.84
N LYS A 34 4.93 9.73 3.53
CA LYS A 34 4.80 10.92 2.69
C LYS A 34 3.34 11.35 2.45
N TYR A 35 2.38 10.70 3.10
CA TYR A 35 0.95 10.98 2.87
C TYR A 35 0.59 12.45 3.01
N LYS A 36 1.12 13.14 4.03
CA LYS A 36 0.85 14.57 4.24
C LYS A 36 1.40 15.47 3.12
N LEU A 37 2.40 15.00 2.39
CA LEU A 37 3.00 15.70 1.25
C LEU A 37 2.32 15.38 -0.07
N MET A 38 1.49 14.34 -0.12
CA MET A 38 0.85 13.88 -1.37
C MET A 38 0.06 14.97 -2.11
N PRO A 39 -0.71 15.85 -1.46
CA PRO A 39 -1.39 16.93 -2.18
C PRO A 39 -0.43 17.78 -3.01
N GLN A 40 0.73 18.14 -2.45
CA GLN A 40 1.74 18.96 -3.13
C GLN A 40 2.50 18.13 -4.19
N LEU A 41 2.90 16.91 -3.87
CA LEU A 41 3.63 16.03 -4.78
C LEU A 41 2.80 15.66 -6.01
N LYS A 42 1.50 15.46 -5.88
CA LYS A 42 0.60 15.15 -7.01
C LYS A 42 0.54 16.29 -8.04
N GLU A 43 0.70 17.52 -7.60
CA GLU A 43 0.76 18.68 -8.52
C GLU A 43 2.07 18.75 -9.31
N LEU A 44 3.15 18.22 -8.73
CA LEU A 44 4.47 18.19 -9.33
C LEU A 44 4.69 17.00 -10.28
N PHE A 45 3.88 15.95 -10.17
CA PHE A 45 4.01 14.79 -11.05
C PHE A 45 3.69 15.15 -12.51
N PRO A 46 4.48 14.68 -13.48
CA PRO A 46 4.14 14.79 -14.89
C PRO A 46 2.75 14.20 -15.18
N LYS A 47 2.09 14.71 -16.23
CA LYS A 47 0.76 14.24 -16.63
C LYS A 47 0.78 12.79 -17.16
N ASN A 48 1.86 12.43 -17.85
CA ASN A 48 2.06 11.12 -18.46
C ASN A 48 3.36 10.53 -17.91
N ILE A 49 3.25 9.44 -17.20
CA ILE A 49 4.38 8.71 -16.62
C ILE A 49 4.28 7.27 -17.10
N ASN A 50 5.25 6.83 -17.88
CA ASN A 50 5.32 5.43 -18.31
C ASN A 50 5.81 4.57 -17.14
N ASN A 51 6.99 4.90 -16.59
CA ASN A 51 7.57 4.18 -15.46
C ASN A 51 7.79 5.13 -14.27
N TYR A 52 7.29 4.74 -13.12
CA TYR A 52 7.56 5.43 -11.86
C TYR A 52 8.39 4.51 -10.95
N TYR A 53 9.53 5.02 -10.50
CA TYR A 53 10.42 4.30 -9.61
C TYR A 53 10.36 4.93 -8.21
N ASP A 54 9.82 4.21 -7.25
CA ASP A 54 9.82 4.59 -5.84
C ASP A 54 10.99 3.87 -5.16
N VAL A 55 12.15 4.54 -5.13
CA VAL A 55 13.42 3.93 -4.71
C VAL A 55 13.49 3.69 -3.22
N PHE A 56 12.74 4.47 -2.43
CA PHE A 56 12.61 4.36 -0.98
C PHE A 56 11.13 4.32 -0.61
N SER A 57 10.48 3.24 -1.03
CA SER A 57 9.00 3.16 -1.01
C SER A 57 8.41 3.19 0.38
N GLY A 58 9.09 2.62 1.39
CA GLY A 58 8.57 2.55 2.74
C GLY A 58 7.13 2.04 2.77
N GLY A 59 6.21 2.79 3.36
CA GLY A 59 4.78 2.50 3.36
C GLY A 59 4.07 2.65 2.00
N GLY A 60 4.77 3.09 0.94
CA GLY A 60 4.22 3.17 -0.41
C GLY A 60 3.27 4.34 -0.68
N SER A 61 3.24 5.36 0.17
CA SER A 61 2.31 6.49 0.01
C SER A 61 2.46 7.22 -1.32
N ALA A 62 3.66 7.34 -1.88
CA ALA A 62 3.87 7.94 -3.19
C ALA A 62 3.38 6.99 -4.29
N SER A 63 3.75 5.72 -4.22
CA SER A 63 3.41 4.69 -5.21
C SER A 63 1.90 4.51 -5.39
N ILE A 64 1.12 4.50 -4.30
CA ILE A 64 -0.35 4.34 -4.39
C ILE A 64 -1.06 5.60 -4.87
N ASN A 65 -0.39 6.74 -4.89
CA ASN A 65 -0.97 8.02 -5.28
C ASN A 65 -0.49 8.54 -6.65
N VAL A 66 0.55 7.97 -7.22
CA VAL A 66 1.00 8.30 -8.57
C VAL A 66 0.10 7.64 -9.62
N ILE A 67 0.00 8.27 -10.78
CA ILE A 67 -0.63 7.69 -11.97
C ILE A 67 0.48 7.43 -12.98
N ALA A 68 0.78 6.17 -13.22
CA ALA A 68 1.82 5.73 -14.14
C ALA A 68 1.38 4.40 -14.79
N ASP A 69 1.94 4.09 -15.98
CA ASP A 69 1.68 2.82 -16.65
C ASP A 69 2.29 1.65 -15.86
N LYS A 70 3.46 1.89 -15.28
CA LYS A 70 4.17 0.91 -14.45
C LYS A 70 4.73 1.60 -13.21
N ILE A 71 4.55 0.98 -12.06
CA ILE A 71 5.09 1.43 -10.79
C ILE A 71 6.05 0.37 -10.29
N ILE A 72 7.28 0.77 -10.00
CA ILE A 72 8.34 -0.08 -9.46
C ILE A 72 8.67 0.43 -8.06
N MET A 73 8.37 -0.37 -7.07
CA MET A 73 8.67 -0.08 -5.67
C MET A 73 9.94 -0.80 -5.26
N ASN A 74 10.82 -0.09 -4.59
CA ASN A 74 12.04 -0.64 -4.03
C ASN A 74 12.25 -0.09 -2.61
N ASP A 75 12.74 -0.93 -1.72
CA ASP A 75 13.19 -0.53 -0.40
C ASP A 75 14.37 -1.41 0.04
N VAL A 76 15.19 -0.89 0.94
CA VAL A 76 16.28 -1.64 1.56
C VAL A 76 15.75 -2.66 2.58
N ASP A 77 14.58 -2.40 3.14
CA ASP A 77 13.89 -3.32 4.05
C ASP A 77 13.07 -4.34 3.27
N GLU A 78 13.64 -5.53 3.08
CA GLU A 78 13.02 -6.64 2.37
C GLU A 78 11.63 -6.99 2.93
N LYS A 79 11.43 -6.88 4.25
CA LYS A 79 10.15 -7.19 4.89
C LYS A 79 9.05 -6.22 4.47
N VAL A 80 9.40 -4.96 4.24
CA VAL A 80 8.45 -3.96 3.73
C VAL A 80 8.06 -4.29 2.30
N VAL A 81 9.01 -4.69 1.46
CA VAL A 81 8.74 -5.11 0.07
C VAL A 81 7.88 -6.37 0.05
N GLU A 82 8.20 -7.36 0.89
CA GLU A 82 7.40 -8.60 1.03
C GLU A 82 5.95 -8.29 1.47
N LEU A 83 5.78 -7.34 2.40
CA LEU A 83 4.45 -6.95 2.86
C LEU A 83 3.65 -6.26 1.74
N HIS A 84 4.27 -5.41 0.93
CA HIS A 84 3.62 -4.85 -0.24
C HIS A 84 3.23 -5.92 -1.26
N ARG A 85 4.10 -6.89 -1.50
CA ARG A 85 3.83 -8.03 -2.39
C ARG A 85 2.66 -8.86 -1.87
N PHE A 86 2.66 -9.18 -0.59
CA PHE A 86 1.55 -9.87 0.06
C PHE A 86 0.21 -9.12 -0.13
N LEU A 87 0.18 -7.80 0.15
CA LEU A 87 -1.03 -7.01 -0.04
C LEU A 87 -1.49 -6.95 -1.49
N GLN A 88 -0.54 -6.92 -2.44
CA GLN A 88 -0.86 -6.98 -3.87
C GLN A 88 -1.50 -8.32 -4.24
N GLU A 89 -0.97 -9.43 -3.77
CA GLU A 89 -1.53 -10.77 -3.99
C GLU A 89 -2.94 -10.87 -3.39
N GLN A 90 -3.13 -10.39 -2.16
CA GLN A 90 -4.43 -10.41 -1.49
C GLN A 90 -5.46 -9.49 -2.16
N SER A 91 -5.04 -8.49 -2.92
CA SER A 91 -5.94 -7.58 -3.61
C SER A 91 -6.77 -8.23 -4.73
N SER A 92 -6.43 -9.46 -5.12
CA SER A 92 -7.22 -10.25 -6.08
C SER A 92 -8.55 -10.73 -5.53
N ASP A 93 -8.65 -10.93 -4.20
CA ASP A 93 -9.88 -11.31 -3.48
C ASP A 93 -9.90 -10.62 -2.10
N ILE A 94 -10.38 -9.38 -2.08
CA ILE A 94 -10.40 -8.55 -0.88
C ILE A 94 -11.40 -9.10 0.15
N GLU A 95 -12.52 -9.69 -0.30
CA GLU A 95 -13.55 -10.23 0.60
C GLU A 95 -12.97 -11.40 1.40
N LEU A 96 -12.34 -12.35 0.71
CA LEU A 96 -11.67 -13.48 1.35
C LEU A 96 -10.55 -13.02 2.28
N PHE A 97 -9.76 -12.01 1.87
CA PHE A 97 -8.71 -11.45 2.71
C PHE A 97 -9.26 -10.88 4.03
N ILE A 98 -10.35 -10.13 3.96
CA ILE A 98 -11.01 -9.56 5.14
C ILE A 98 -11.57 -10.67 6.04
N GLU A 99 -12.20 -11.70 5.47
CA GLU A 99 -12.70 -12.84 6.23
C GLU A 99 -11.58 -13.55 6.99
N ASN A 100 -10.46 -13.85 6.32
CA ASN A 100 -9.30 -14.48 6.94
C ASN A 100 -8.72 -13.62 8.07
N MET A 101 -8.68 -12.30 7.90
CA MET A 101 -8.25 -11.37 8.95
C MET A 101 -9.17 -11.43 10.18
N TYR A 102 -10.48 -11.50 9.98
CA TYR A 102 -11.43 -11.64 11.08
C TYR A 102 -11.28 -12.98 11.81
N GLU A 103 -11.01 -14.07 11.08
CA GLU A 103 -10.76 -15.37 11.68
C GLU A 103 -9.51 -15.35 12.57
N LEU A 104 -8.40 -14.79 12.08
CA LEU A 104 -7.18 -14.61 12.86
C LEU A 104 -7.40 -13.77 14.12
N ILE A 105 -8.12 -12.65 13.99
CA ILE A 105 -8.45 -11.80 15.14
C ILE A 105 -9.23 -12.57 16.20
N ARG A 106 -10.17 -13.43 15.79
CA ARG A 106 -10.94 -14.28 16.70
C ARG A 106 -10.10 -15.40 17.31
N GLU A 107 -9.29 -16.07 16.50
CA GLU A 107 -8.44 -17.20 16.94
C GLU A 107 -7.43 -16.74 18.01
N TYR A 108 -6.80 -15.59 17.80
CA TYR A 108 -5.80 -15.06 18.72
C TYR A 108 -6.38 -14.19 19.84
N GLY A 109 -7.71 -14.10 19.95
CA GLY A 109 -8.38 -13.31 20.99
C GLY A 109 -8.06 -11.81 20.90
N LEU A 110 -7.65 -11.33 19.73
CA LEU A 110 -7.46 -9.91 19.48
C LEU A 110 -8.84 -9.28 19.40
N SER A 111 -9.29 -8.78 20.57
CA SER A 111 -10.66 -8.35 20.77
C SER A 111 -11.00 -7.12 19.93
N LEU A 112 -11.91 -7.30 18.98
CA LEU A 112 -12.59 -6.19 18.32
C LEU A 112 -13.40 -5.33 19.29
N SER A 113 -13.70 -5.84 20.50
CA SER A 113 -14.38 -5.09 21.56
C SER A 113 -13.52 -4.00 22.19
N GLU A 114 -12.19 -4.15 22.14
CA GLU A 114 -11.23 -3.12 22.59
C GLU A 114 -11.00 -2.05 21.52
N LEU A 115 -11.24 -2.38 20.24
CA LEU A 115 -11.22 -1.43 19.13
C LEU A 115 -12.52 -0.63 18.99
N GLY A 116 -13.46 -0.83 19.93
CA GLY A 116 -14.69 -0.09 20.02
C GLY A 116 -15.73 -0.46 18.95
N LYS A 117 -16.75 -1.15 19.38
CA LYS A 117 -18.09 -1.28 18.76
C LYS A 117 -18.15 -1.92 17.37
N ASN A 118 -18.88 -3.01 17.29
CA ASN A 118 -19.31 -3.68 16.05
C ASN A 118 -19.92 -2.73 14.99
N SER A 119 -20.38 -1.54 15.38
CA SER A 119 -20.93 -0.53 14.49
C SER A 119 -19.90 0.10 13.54
N GLU A 120 -18.66 0.30 13.99
CA GLU A 120 -17.62 0.91 13.13
C GLU A 120 -17.15 -0.06 12.05
N ILE A 121 -17.17 -1.34 12.34
CA ILE A 121 -16.80 -2.39 11.39
C ILE A 121 -17.89 -2.58 10.34
N GLU A 122 -19.15 -2.48 10.72
CA GLU A 122 -20.27 -2.51 9.78
C GLU A 122 -20.34 -1.24 8.90
N GLU A 123 -19.86 -0.10 9.41
CA GLU A 123 -19.71 1.11 8.61
C GLU A 123 -18.54 0.97 7.62
N LEU A 124 -17.40 0.43 8.04
CA LEU A 124 -16.28 0.16 7.15
C LEU A 124 -16.65 -0.81 6.02
N LYS A 125 -17.48 -1.83 6.27
CA LYS A 125 -17.98 -2.73 5.23
C LYS A 125 -18.90 -2.04 4.20
N LYS A 126 -19.49 -0.91 4.53
CA LYS A 126 -20.37 -0.15 3.62
C LYS A 126 -19.60 0.84 2.74
N GLU A 127 -18.35 1.15 3.09
CA GLU A 127 -17.49 2.09 2.34
C GLU A 127 -16.59 1.40 1.30
N PHE A 128 -16.56 0.07 1.28
CA PHE A 128 -15.89 -0.76 0.27
C PHE A 128 -16.90 -1.46 -0.63
#